data_15f4125074e078e7e760f4e4a4329cb5
#
_entry.id   15f4125074e078e7e760f4e4a4329cb5
#
_cell.length_a   1.000
_cell.length_b   1.000
_cell.length_c   1.000
_cell.angle_alpha   90.00
_cell.angle_beta   90.00
_cell.angle_gamma   90.00
#
_symmetry.space_group_name_H-M   'P 1'
#
loop_
_entity.id
_entity.type
_entity.pdbx_description
1 polymer ?
#
loop_
_entity_poly.entity_id
_entity_poly.type
_entity_poly.pdbx_seq_one_letter_code
_entity_poly.pdbx_strand_id
1 'polypeptide(L)'
;MTRTTPPNSAAPIAGGGTKPPLGVQLRDVLETANTPFRHVQDLLRFPISEARMRRRIREQLARGAPILVYSATKTASTAVAAALDRTPGIETVKVHHLQPEHFWAGPLSSPVAADGMLRHRAIEQRAARELLLQDSDQPLKVVAVMRDPIAFNLSNYTYFGRAYWMRHFWRRAPWMSTATLFDHFRATFPHTSSSLWWTHEFATTTGIDVFREGFHTSRGWQRYQRGRFDCMVLRADIDDREKRSALAEWLDCDVAPVERENANDQQAAPGVYERLKEAMRAEPEYIDAMLALPSAQTFFNAAQRDALRAKWLR
;
A
#
# COMPACT_ATOMS: atom_id res chain seq x y z
N MET A 1 -16.13 13.15 20.88
CA MET A 1 -15.06 12.56 20.04
C MET A 1 -13.95 12.10 20.99
N THR A 2 -14.01 10.86 21.40
CA THR A 2 -13.02 10.26 22.31
C THR A 2 -11.77 9.91 21.50
N ARG A 3 -10.65 10.57 21.82
CA ARG A 3 -9.31 10.22 21.34
C ARG A 3 -8.97 8.82 21.85
N THR A 4 -9.05 7.81 21.01
CA THR A 4 -8.42 6.53 21.27
C THR A 4 -6.91 6.69 21.07
N THR A 5 -6.19 6.79 22.15
CA THR A 5 -4.72 6.70 22.19
C THR A 5 -4.32 5.33 21.62
N PRO A 6 -3.37 5.24 20.67
CA PRO A 6 -2.87 3.95 20.25
C PRO A 6 -2.18 3.25 21.43
N PRO A 7 -2.24 1.92 21.54
CA PRO A 7 -1.60 1.20 22.64
C PRO A 7 -0.09 1.46 22.63
N ASN A 8 0.36 2.02 23.71
CA ASN A 8 1.75 2.33 23.99
C ASN A 8 2.51 1.02 24.23
N SER A 9 3.71 0.94 23.68
CA SER A 9 4.77 -0.05 23.94
C SER A 9 4.33 -1.51 23.96
N ALA A 10 4.54 -2.18 22.83
CA ALA A 10 4.57 -3.64 22.83
C ALA A 10 5.54 -4.13 23.92
N ALA A 11 5.03 -4.89 24.88
CA ALA A 11 5.82 -5.60 25.86
C ALA A 11 6.90 -6.45 25.17
N PRO A 12 8.07 -6.67 25.77
CA PRO A 12 9.10 -7.51 25.18
C PRO A 12 8.53 -8.92 24.97
N ILE A 13 8.48 -9.35 23.72
CA ILE A 13 7.99 -10.67 23.34
C ILE A 13 9.02 -11.70 23.85
N ALA A 14 8.66 -12.42 24.90
CA ALA A 14 9.39 -13.60 25.38
C ALA A 14 9.09 -14.76 24.41
N GLY A 15 9.88 -14.92 23.37
CA GLY A 15 9.73 -15.99 22.41
C GLY A 15 11.08 -16.51 21.94
N GLY A 16 11.22 -17.85 21.87
CA GLY A 16 12.43 -18.63 21.63
C GLY A 16 13.11 -18.44 20.27
N GLY A 17 13.48 -17.23 19.91
CA GLY A 17 14.35 -16.91 18.78
C GLY A 17 15.80 -16.81 19.22
N THR A 18 16.74 -17.13 18.34
CA THR A 18 18.17 -16.88 18.58
C THR A 18 18.42 -15.38 18.65
N LYS A 19 19.27 -14.96 19.61
CA LYS A 19 19.65 -13.53 19.70
C LYS A 19 20.36 -13.10 18.41
N PRO A 20 20.07 -11.89 17.88
CA PRO A 20 20.81 -11.38 16.75
C PRO A 20 22.31 -11.33 17.04
N PRO A 21 23.19 -11.59 16.07
CA PRO A 21 24.64 -11.46 16.24
C PRO A 21 25.03 -10.08 16.77
N LEU A 22 26.14 -10.02 17.53
CA LEU A 22 26.62 -8.78 18.15
C LEU A 22 26.76 -7.63 17.13
N GLY A 23 27.24 -7.92 15.92
CA GLY A 23 27.33 -6.92 14.86
C GLY A 23 26.01 -6.32 14.43
N VAL A 24 24.90 -7.07 14.50
CA VAL A 24 23.54 -6.55 14.26
C VAL A 24 23.11 -5.64 15.39
N GLN A 25 23.36 -6.02 16.63
CA GLN A 25 23.04 -5.21 17.81
C GLN A 25 23.82 -3.89 17.82
N LEU A 26 25.12 -3.91 17.50
CA LEU A 26 25.95 -2.71 17.40
C LEU A 26 25.47 -1.77 16.28
N ARG A 27 25.08 -2.30 15.13
CA ARG A 27 24.49 -1.48 14.05
C ARG A 27 23.18 -0.84 14.48
N ASP A 28 22.36 -1.53 15.26
CA ASP A 28 21.11 -0.98 15.82
C ASP A 28 21.38 0.24 16.72
N VAL A 29 22.40 0.16 17.55
CA VAL A 29 22.83 1.27 18.42
C VAL A 29 23.33 2.45 17.58
N LEU A 30 24.19 2.21 16.60
CA LEU A 30 24.73 3.27 15.72
C LEU A 30 23.67 3.96 14.89
N GLU A 31 22.70 3.23 14.33
CA GLU A 31 21.57 3.85 13.62
C GLU A 31 20.69 4.69 14.53
N THR A 32 20.51 4.24 15.77
CA THR A 32 19.79 5.02 16.78
C THR A 32 20.48 6.35 17.06
N ALA A 33 21.78 6.34 17.21
CA ALA A 33 22.60 7.53 17.45
C ALA A 33 22.59 8.51 16.26
N ASN A 34 22.50 7.98 15.01
CA ASN A 34 22.47 8.82 13.80
C ASN A 34 21.06 9.31 13.40
N THR A 35 20.02 8.90 14.11
CA THR A 35 18.64 9.30 13.79
C THR A 35 18.44 10.82 13.79
N PRO A 36 18.92 11.60 14.79
CA PRO A 36 18.76 13.06 14.79
C PRO A 36 19.41 13.74 13.58
N PHE A 37 20.60 13.30 13.17
CA PHE A 37 21.31 13.87 12.03
C PHE A 37 20.56 13.64 10.70
N ARG A 38 19.98 12.44 10.52
CA ARG A 38 19.12 12.14 9.37
C ARG A 38 17.86 13.02 9.35
N HIS A 39 17.27 13.32 10.50
CA HIS A 39 16.13 14.24 10.60
C HIS A 39 16.47 15.64 10.09
N VAL A 40 17.62 16.16 10.44
CA VAL A 40 18.07 17.48 9.96
C VAL A 40 18.27 17.47 8.45
N GLN A 41 18.91 16.42 7.90
CA GLN A 41 19.07 16.29 6.45
C GLN A 41 17.72 16.18 5.72
N ASP A 42 16.76 15.46 6.28
CA ASP A 42 15.43 15.34 5.70
C ASP A 42 14.68 16.67 5.71
N LEU A 43 14.75 17.43 6.80
CA LEU A 43 14.14 18.78 6.90
C LEU A 43 14.67 19.74 5.83
N LEU A 44 15.95 19.64 5.48
CA LEU A 44 16.56 20.46 4.42
C LEU A 44 16.15 19.99 3.01
N ARG A 45 15.88 18.70 2.82
CA ARG A 45 15.52 18.12 1.52
C ARG A 45 14.03 18.21 1.19
N PHE A 46 13.15 18.24 2.19
CA PHE A 46 11.70 18.23 2.00
C PHE A 46 11.18 19.42 1.16
N PRO A 47 11.56 20.68 1.42
CA PRO A 47 11.08 21.80 0.62
C PRO A 47 11.45 21.66 -0.87
N ILE A 48 12.63 21.14 -1.16
CA ILE A 48 13.11 20.93 -2.54
C ILE A 48 12.29 19.82 -3.21
N SER A 49 12.03 18.72 -2.51
CA SER A 49 11.23 17.61 -3.02
C SER A 49 9.78 18.02 -3.24
N GLU A 50 9.20 18.79 -2.32
CA GLU A 50 7.84 19.32 -2.46
C GLU A 50 7.74 20.28 -3.67
N ALA A 51 8.66 21.24 -3.80
CA ALA A 51 8.68 22.18 -4.91
C ALA A 51 8.82 21.45 -6.26
N ARG A 52 9.67 20.42 -6.32
CA ARG A 52 9.87 19.59 -7.52
C ARG A 52 8.59 18.81 -7.88
N MET A 53 7.92 18.20 -6.90
CA MET A 53 6.67 17.49 -7.13
C MET A 53 5.56 18.42 -7.57
N ARG A 54 5.39 19.57 -6.91
CA ARG A 54 4.41 20.60 -7.29
C ARG A 54 4.64 21.10 -8.71
N ARG A 55 5.89 21.36 -9.07
CA ARG A 55 6.26 21.77 -10.42
C ARG A 55 5.87 20.68 -11.43
N ARG A 56 6.23 19.42 -11.19
CA ARG A 56 5.90 18.28 -12.06
C ARG A 56 4.38 18.17 -12.27
N ILE A 57 3.58 18.20 -11.21
CA ILE A 57 2.11 18.09 -11.32
C ILE A 57 1.53 19.27 -12.09
N ARG A 58 2.01 20.50 -11.87
CA ARG A 58 1.57 21.67 -12.65
C ARG A 58 1.91 21.56 -14.13
N GLU A 59 3.10 21.10 -14.47
CA GLU A 59 3.50 20.83 -15.85
C GLU A 59 2.62 19.76 -16.50
N GLN A 60 2.25 18.72 -15.77
CA GLN A 60 1.31 17.69 -16.22
C GLN A 60 -0.09 18.28 -16.47
N LEU A 61 -0.62 19.00 -15.51
CA LEU A 61 -1.93 19.67 -15.64
C LEU A 61 -2.00 20.66 -16.82
N ALA A 62 -0.89 21.32 -17.14
CA ALA A 62 -0.81 22.24 -18.30
C ALA A 62 -0.86 21.50 -19.64
N ARG A 63 -0.45 20.23 -19.69
CA ARG A 63 -0.53 19.38 -20.91
C ARG A 63 -1.82 18.58 -21.00
N GLY A 64 -2.53 18.42 -19.90
CA GLY A 64 -3.73 17.63 -19.71
C GLY A 64 -3.72 17.00 -18.33
N ALA A 65 -4.90 16.65 -17.77
CA ALA A 65 -4.95 16.03 -16.45
C ALA A 65 -4.22 14.67 -16.45
N PRO A 66 -3.24 14.45 -15.55
CA PRO A 66 -2.56 13.16 -15.44
C PRO A 66 -3.53 12.08 -14.95
N ILE A 67 -3.24 10.81 -15.25
CA ILE A 67 -3.95 9.69 -14.64
C ILE A 67 -3.49 9.53 -13.19
N LEU A 68 -4.42 9.59 -12.25
CA LEU A 68 -4.15 9.39 -10.85
C LEU A 68 -4.12 7.87 -10.54
N VAL A 69 -2.95 7.32 -10.29
CA VAL A 69 -2.82 5.94 -9.78
C VAL A 69 -2.99 5.96 -8.26
N TYR A 70 -4.27 5.88 -7.85
CA TYR A 70 -4.70 5.98 -6.46
C TYR A 70 -5.08 4.62 -5.91
N SER A 71 -4.22 4.05 -5.13
CA SER A 71 -4.36 2.68 -4.69
C SER A 71 -3.68 2.48 -3.34
N ALA A 72 -4.23 1.61 -2.51
CA ALA A 72 -3.54 1.20 -1.29
C ALA A 72 -2.12 0.71 -1.60
N THR A 73 -1.26 0.74 -0.59
CA THR A 73 0.11 0.24 -0.74
C THR A 73 0.14 -1.26 -1.00
N LYS A 74 1.15 -1.75 -1.73
CA LYS A 74 1.39 -3.19 -1.96
C LYS A 74 0.28 -3.93 -2.72
N THR A 75 -0.47 -3.23 -3.56
CA THR A 75 -1.53 -3.79 -4.43
C THR A 75 -1.08 -4.06 -5.86
N ALA A 76 0.22 -4.00 -6.16
CA ALA A 76 0.79 -4.07 -7.51
C ALA A 76 0.50 -2.83 -8.40
N SER A 77 0.02 -1.73 -7.82
CA SER A 77 -0.23 -0.47 -8.55
C SER A 77 1.02 0.14 -9.20
N THR A 78 2.22 -0.26 -8.80
CA THR A 78 3.48 0.16 -9.45
C THR A 78 3.59 -0.37 -10.86
N ALA A 79 3.21 -1.62 -11.12
CA ALA A 79 3.23 -2.23 -12.45
C ALA A 79 2.24 -1.51 -13.39
N VAL A 80 1.05 -1.16 -12.88
CA VAL A 80 0.05 -0.39 -13.63
C VAL A 80 0.56 1.02 -13.94
N ALA A 81 1.11 1.72 -12.94
CA ALA A 81 1.68 3.06 -13.16
C ALA A 81 2.82 3.03 -14.20
N ALA A 82 3.73 2.06 -14.10
CA ALA A 82 4.83 1.93 -15.04
C ALA A 82 4.36 1.62 -16.48
N ALA A 83 3.32 0.80 -16.65
CA ALA A 83 2.72 0.55 -17.96
C ALA A 83 2.10 1.82 -18.55
N LEU A 84 1.36 2.57 -17.75
CA LEU A 84 0.77 3.84 -18.16
C LEU A 84 1.84 4.88 -18.51
N ASP A 85 2.89 5.03 -17.69
CA ASP A 85 3.99 5.98 -17.95
C ASP A 85 4.83 5.58 -19.20
N ARG A 86 4.84 4.30 -19.61
CA ARG A 86 5.45 3.85 -20.87
C ARG A 86 4.54 4.05 -22.09
N THR A 87 3.27 4.38 -21.86
CA THR A 87 2.31 4.62 -22.93
C THR A 87 2.46 6.06 -23.44
N PRO A 88 2.71 6.27 -24.76
CA PRO A 88 2.88 7.61 -25.32
C PRO A 88 1.68 8.53 -25.03
N GLY A 89 1.95 9.72 -24.58
CA GLY A 89 0.91 10.75 -24.27
C GLY A 89 0.19 10.54 -22.93
N ILE A 90 0.55 9.54 -22.15
CA ILE A 90 0.00 9.31 -20.81
C ILE A 90 1.06 9.67 -19.77
N GLU A 91 0.64 10.41 -18.76
CA GLU A 91 1.43 10.72 -17.58
C GLU A 91 0.67 10.30 -16.32
N THR A 92 1.38 9.81 -15.30
CA THR A 92 0.73 9.40 -14.06
C THR A 92 1.22 10.19 -12.84
N VAL A 93 0.31 10.32 -11.87
CA VAL A 93 0.65 10.70 -10.49
C VAL A 93 0.24 9.54 -9.59
N LYS A 94 1.21 8.92 -8.93
CA LYS A 94 0.96 7.77 -8.05
C LYS A 94 0.93 8.20 -6.60
N VAL A 95 -0.19 7.90 -5.93
CA VAL A 95 -0.40 8.18 -4.50
C VAL A 95 -1.10 7.02 -3.81
N HIS A 96 -0.98 6.96 -2.48
CA HIS A 96 -1.62 5.94 -1.66
C HIS A 96 -2.67 6.53 -0.71
N HIS A 97 -2.48 7.77 -0.30
CA HIS A 97 -3.38 8.48 0.61
C HIS A 97 -3.59 9.90 0.10
N LEU A 98 -4.82 10.36 0.15
CA LEU A 98 -5.23 11.73 -0.21
C LEU A 98 -6.04 12.39 0.91
N GLN A 99 -6.50 11.60 1.91
CA GLN A 99 -7.18 12.16 3.06
C GLN A 99 -6.16 12.61 4.11
N PRO A 100 -6.27 13.87 4.63
CA PRO A 100 -5.26 14.46 5.52
C PRO A 100 -5.00 13.66 6.79
N GLU A 101 -6.04 13.00 7.32
CA GLU A 101 -5.96 12.17 8.52
C GLU A 101 -4.93 11.04 8.36
N HIS A 102 -4.79 10.52 7.16
CA HIS A 102 -3.89 9.42 6.86
C HIS A 102 -2.47 9.86 6.53
N PHE A 103 -2.25 11.13 6.16
CA PHE A 103 -0.89 11.66 6.02
C PHE A 103 -0.13 11.69 7.34
N TRP A 104 -0.85 11.96 8.43
CA TRP A 104 -0.27 12.24 9.74
C TRP A 104 -0.47 11.11 10.76
N ALA A 105 -1.51 10.29 10.59
CA ALA A 105 -1.88 9.28 11.58
C ALA A 105 -0.98 8.03 11.57
N GLY A 106 -0.29 7.73 10.48
CA GLY A 106 0.59 6.56 10.38
C GLY A 106 2.06 6.92 10.63
N PRO A 107 2.76 7.47 9.61
CA PRO A 107 4.22 7.58 9.64
C PRO A 107 4.76 8.64 10.59
N LEU A 108 4.02 9.71 10.85
CA LEU A 108 4.54 10.87 11.59
C LEU A 108 4.23 10.84 13.09
N SER A 109 3.26 10.04 13.51
CA SER A 109 2.93 9.86 14.92
C SER A 109 3.75 8.75 15.60
N SER A 110 4.42 7.91 14.85
CA SER A 110 5.29 6.86 15.37
C SER A 110 6.71 7.40 15.66
N PRO A 111 7.31 7.12 16.81
CA PRO A 111 8.74 7.42 17.04
C PRO A 111 9.68 6.68 16.07
N VAL A 112 9.19 5.67 15.37
CA VAL A 112 9.87 4.97 14.26
C VAL A 112 9.72 5.70 12.93
N ALA A 113 8.84 6.67 12.82
CA ALA A 113 8.60 7.52 11.64
C ALA A 113 9.75 8.47 11.27
N ALA A 114 10.90 8.23 11.84
CA ALA A 114 12.18 8.80 11.41
C ALA A 114 12.63 8.33 10.01
N ASP A 115 11.79 7.56 9.29
CA ASP A 115 12.10 7.11 7.95
C ASP A 115 11.79 8.24 6.95
N GLY A 116 12.85 8.88 6.43
CA GLY A 116 12.76 9.97 5.45
C GLY A 116 11.93 9.60 4.22
N MET A 117 11.89 8.32 3.84
CA MET A 117 11.06 7.84 2.72
C MET A 117 9.56 8.03 2.98
N LEU A 118 9.08 7.77 4.19
CA LEU A 118 7.65 7.90 4.52
C LEU A 118 7.24 9.39 4.59
N ARG A 119 8.10 10.24 5.11
CA ARG A 119 7.88 11.69 5.13
C ARG A 119 7.86 12.26 3.71
N HIS A 120 8.78 11.84 2.86
CA HIS A 120 8.82 12.25 1.46
C HIS A 120 7.51 11.89 0.75
N ARG A 121 7.00 10.68 0.93
CA ARG A 121 5.70 10.25 0.38
C ARG A 121 4.53 11.08 0.91
N ALA A 122 4.51 11.43 2.20
CA ALA A 122 3.47 12.28 2.76
C ALA A 122 3.44 13.66 2.11
N ILE A 123 4.60 14.23 1.82
CA ILE A 123 4.73 15.52 1.12
C ILE A 123 4.22 15.42 -0.32
N GLU A 124 4.59 14.36 -1.04
CA GLU A 124 4.13 14.10 -2.41
C GLU A 124 2.60 13.96 -2.46
N GLN A 125 2.02 13.23 -1.54
CA GLN A 125 0.58 13.01 -1.43
C GLN A 125 -0.18 14.28 -1.10
N ARG A 126 0.37 15.12 -0.20
CA ARG A 126 -0.19 16.44 0.09
C ARG A 126 -0.17 17.34 -1.14
N ALA A 127 0.94 17.42 -1.86
CA ALA A 127 1.05 18.20 -3.08
C ALA A 127 0.06 17.72 -4.17
N ALA A 128 -0.08 16.41 -4.32
CA ALA A 128 -1.05 15.84 -5.25
C ALA A 128 -2.50 16.17 -4.85
N ARG A 129 -2.85 16.07 -3.57
CA ARG A 129 -4.17 16.46 -3.07
C ARG A 129 -4.49 17.92 -3.39
N GLU A 130 -3.60 18.82 -3.03
CA GLU A 130 -3.82 20.25 -3.24
C GLU A 130 -4.00 20.56 -4.74
N LEU A 131 -3.07 20.15 -5.58
CA LEU A 131 -3.08 20.50 -7.00
C LEU A 131 -4.13 19.77 -7.84
N LEU A 132 -4.41 18.50 -7.54
CA LEU A 132 -5.33 17.69 -8.34
C LEU A 132 -6.78 17.72 -7.81
N LEU A 133 -6.98 17.95 -6.51
CA LEU A 133 -8.31 17.87 -5.92
C LEU A 133 -8.85 19.21 -5.45
N GLN A 134 -8.01 20.14 -5.01
CA GLN A 134 -8.43 21.41 -4.45
C GLN A 134 -8.28 22.57 -5.44
N ASP A 135 -7.17 22.61 -6.16
CA ASP A 135 -6.85 23.72 -7.09
C ASP A 135 -7.30 23.45 -8.53
N SER A 136 -7.96 22.31 -8.81
CA SER A 136 -8.38 21.93 -10.15
C SER A 136 -9.74 21.24 -10.15
N ASP A 137 -10.62 21.67 -11.03
CA ASP A 137 -11.92 21.05 -11.31
C ASP A 137 -11.94 20.19 -12.58
N GLN A 138 -10.76 20.00 -13.21
CA GLN A 138 -10.65 19.21 -14.45
C GLN A 138 -11.14 17.76 -14.21
N PRO A 139 -11.76 17.13 -15.23
CA PRO A 139 -12.04 15.69 -15.21
C PRO A 139 -10.78 14.90 -14.88
N LEU A 140 -10.87 13.96 -13.94
CA LEU A 140 -9.74 13.20 -13.46
C LEU A 140 -9.97 11.69 -13.65
N LYS A 141 -9.12 11.08 -14.45
CA LYS A 141 -9.06 9.63 -14.58
C LYS A 141 -8.30 9.05 -13.39
N VAL A 142 -8.88 8.03 -12.76
CA VAL A 142 -8.30 7.39 -11.56
C VAL A 142 -8.22 5.89 -11.79
N VAL A 143 -7.06 5.28 -11.54
CA VAL A 143 -6.95 3.83 -11.51
C VAL A 143 -6.60 3.35 -10.10
N ALA A 144 -7.36 2.37 -9.61
CA ALA A 144 -7.14 1.74 -8.31
C ALA A 144 -6.98 0.22 -8.47
N VAL A 145 -6.13 -0.38 -7.67
CA VAL A 145 -5.85 -1.83 -7.72
C VAL A 145 -6.17 -2.46 -6.37
N MET A 146 -6.99 -3.51 -6.40
CA MET A 146 -7.33 -4.33 -5.24
C MET A 146 -6.50 -5.61 -5.23
N ARG A 147 -6.03 -6.01 -4.08
CA ARG A 147 -5.31 -7.27 -3.85
C ARG A 147 -6.01 -8.09 -2.78
N ASP A 148 -5.93 -9.43 -2.86
CA ASP A 148 -6.51 -10.27 -1.81
C ASP A 148 -5.99 -9.84 -0.42
N PRO A 149 -6.87 -9.79 0.61
CA PRO A 149 -6.53 -9.17 1.89
C PRO A 149 -5.36 -9.85 2.60
N ILE A 150 -5.15 -11.14 2.41
CA ILE A 150 -4.09 -11.89 3.07
C ILE A 150 -2.73 -11.52 2.45
N ALA A 151 -2.63 -11.56 1.11
CA ALA A 151 -1.43 -11.12 0.40
C ALA A 151 -1.13 -9.63 0.64
N PHE A 152 -2.17 -8.80 0.73
CA PHE A 152 -2.06 -7.39 1.09
C PHE A 152 -1.44 -7.23 2.48
N ASN A 153 -2.00 -7.90 3.50
CA ASN A 153 -1.56 -7.80 4.88
C ASN A 153 -0.11 -8.27 5.05
N LEU A 154 0.22 -9.45 4.53
CA LEU A 154 1.59 -9.98 4.60
C LEU A 154 2.59 -9.06 3.90
N SER A 155 2.25 -8.58 2.72
CA SER A 155 3.14 -7.71 1.95
C SER A 155 3.34 -6.34 2.60
N ASN A 156 2.30 -5.76 3.22
CA ASN A 156 2.40 -4.51 3.95
C ASN A 156 3.18 -4.68 5.25
N TYR A 157 2.88 -5.71 6.03
CA TYR A 157 3.60 -6.01 7.26
C TYR A 157 5.10 -6.18 6.99
N THR A 158 5.48 -6.98 6.00
CA THR A 158 6.90 -7.21 5.67
C THR A 158 7.58 -5.97 5.12
N TYR A 159 6.90 -5.16 4.33
CA TYR A 159 7.48 -3.95 3.73
C TYR A 159 7.61 -2.80 4.73
N PHE A 160 6.59 -2.56 5.55
CA PHE A 160 6.54 -1.46 6.51
C PHE A 160 6.90 -1.87 7.94
N GLY A 161 7.36 -3.09 8.16
CA GLY A 161 7.63 -3.60 9.50
C GLY A 161 8.58 -2.71 10.32
N ARG A 162 9.57 -2.08 9.66
CA ARG A 162 10.45 -1.11 10.30
C ARG A 162 9.72 0.17 10.73
N ALA A 163 8.80 0.65 9.93
CA ALA A 163 8.17 1.93 10.13
C ALA A 163 7.04 1.89 11.17
N TYR A 164 6.32 0.77 11.25
CA TYR A 164 5.08 0.70 12.01
C TYR A 164 5.13 -0.25 13.21
N TRP A 165 5.89 -1.35 13.08
CA TRP A 165 5.68 -2.47 13.96
C TRP A 165 6.85 -2.76 14.89
N MET A 166 8.07 -2.70 14.34
CA MET A 166 9.26 -3.06 15.09
C MET A 166 10.46 -2.25 14.61
N ARG A 167 11.05 -1.49 15.51
CA ARG A 167 12.33 -0.83 15.24
C ARG A 167 13.36 -1.90 14.85
N HIS A 168 14.11 -1.64 13.77
CA HIS A 168 15.09 -2.58 13.23
C HIS A 168 14.49 -3.92 12.74
N PHE A 169 13.21 -3.90 12.32
CA PHE A 169 12.47 -5.08 11.83
C PHE A 169 13.31 -5.93 10.89
N TRP A 170 13.92 -5.35 9.87
CA TRP A 170 14.68 -6.06 8.85
C TRP A 170 15.90 -6.81 9.40
N ARG A 171 16.43 -6.37 10.53
CA ARG A 171 17.59 -7.02 11.19
C ARG A 171 17.16 -8.07 12.20
N ARG A 172 16.01 -7.88 12.84
CA ARG A 172 15.50 -8.75 13.90
C ARG A 172 14.62 -9.87 13.38
N ALA A 173 13.75 -9.59 12.44
CA ALA A 173 12.80 -10.56 11.90
C ALA A 173 13.44 -11.84 11.34
N PRO A 174 14.60 -11.81 10.65
CA PRO A 174 15.29 -13.04 10.23
C PRO A 174 15.69 -13.97 11.37
N TRP A 175 15.90 -13.43 12.58
CA TRP A 175 16.35 -14.18 13.77
C TRP A 175 15.21 -14.62 14.69
N MET A 176 14.01 -14.13 14.45
CA MET A 176 12.82 -14.54 15.21
C MET A 176 12.37 -15.93 14.76
N SER A 177 11.79 -16.73 15.68
CA SER A 177 11.09 -17.93 15.27
C SER A 177 9.88 -17.58 14.38
N THR A 178 9.44 -18.50 13.53
CA THR A 178 8.25 -18.29 12.68
C THR A 178 7.02 -18.02 13.54
N ALA A 179 6.84 -18.74 14.64
CA ALA A 179 5.74 -18.53 15.58
C ALA A 179 5.78 -17.11 16.18
N THR A 180 6.92 -16.69 16.73
CA THR A 180 7.07 -15.33 17.31
C THR A 180 6.80 -14.24 16.28
N LEU A 181 7.27 -14.42 15.04
CA LEU A 181 7.05 -13.48 13.96
C LEU A 181 5.56 -13.39 13.58
N PHE A 182 4.88 -14.53 13.56
CA PHE A 182 3.46 -14.62 13.24
C PHE A 182 2.59 -14.04 14.36
N ASP A 183 2.91 -14.33 15.63
CA ASP A 183 2.23 -13.75 16.78
C ASP A 183 2.37 -12.22 16.78
N HIS A 184 3.56 -11.71 16.48
CA HIS A 184 3.77 -10.28 16.34
C HIS A 184 2.93 -9.69 15.20
N PHE A 185 2.88 -10.34 14.04
CA PHE A 185 2.02 -9.94 12.93
C PHE A 185 0.55 -9.87 13.35
N ARG A 186 0.04 -10.92 13.99
CA ARG A 186 -1.36 -10.97 14.47
C ARG A 186 -1.68 -9.87 15.48
N ALA A 187 -0.76 -9.61 16.40
CA ALA A 187 -0.98 -8.64 17.48
C ALA A 187 -0.87 -7.18 17.05
N THR A 188 -0.07 -6.88 16.02
CA THR A 188 0.29 -5.48 15.71
C THR A 188 -0.23 -4.96 14.39
N PHE A 189 -0.51 -5.82 13.41
CA PHE A 189 -0.95 -5.37 12.09
C PHE A 189 -2.46 -5.00 12.08
N PRO A 190 -2.86 -3.89 11.44
CA PRO A 190 -4.28 -3.53 11.29
C PRO A 190 -4.92 -4.34 10.15
N HIS A 191 -5.38 -5.55 10.45
CA HIS A 191 -5.80 -6.57 9.49
C HIS A 191 -6.97 -6.15 8.59
N THR A 192 -7.77 -5.18 8.99
CA THR A 192 -8.92 -4.66 8.22
C THR A 192 -8.54 -3.53 7.25
N SER A 193 -7.27 -3.11 7.22
CA SER A 193 -6.82 -1.94 6.45
C SER A 193 -7.06 -2.06 4.94
N SER A 194 -7.11 -3.30 4.40
CA SER A 194 -7.48 -3.54 3.00
C SER A 194 -8.91 -3.10 2.66
N SER A 195 -9.86 -3.19 3.61
CA SER A 195 -11.23 -2.70 3.44
C SER A 195 -11.35 -1.23 3.81
N LEU A 196 -10.71 -0.80 4.90
CA LEU A 196 -10.79 0.59 5.38
C LEU A 196 -10.25 1.59 4.36
N TRP A 197 -9.26 1.22 3.55
CA TRP A 197 -8.76 2.08 2.49
C TRP A 197 -9.86 2.43 1.46
N TRP A 198 -10.71 1.48 1.09
CA TRP A 198 -11.79 1.72 0.12
C TRP A 198 -12.83 2.69 0.65
N THR A 199 -13.16 2.63 1.94
CA THR A 199 -14.15 3.52 2.55
C THR A 199 -13.56 4.89 2.92
N HIS A 200 -12.40 4.90 3.58
CA HIS A 200 -11.84 6.12 4.17
C HIS A 200 -10.98 6.93 3.20
N GLU A 201 -10.43 6.28 2.17
CA GLU A 201 -9.65 6.95 1.13
C GLU A 201 -10.44 7.08 -0.16
N PHE A 202 -10.72 5.95 -0.82
CA PHE A 202 -11.28 5.95 -2.17
C PHE A 202 -12.69 6.58 -2.20
N ALA A 203 -13.61 6.08 -1.39
CA ALA A 203 -14.99 6.59 -1.38
C ALA A 203 -15.06 8.04 -0.90
N THR A 204 -14.28 8.42 0.12
CA THR A 204 -14.23 9.80 0.62
C THR A 204 -13.68 10.77 -0.43
N THR A 205 -12.72 10.34 -1.24
CA THR A 205 -12.10 11.17 -2.28
C THR A 205 -12.96 11.28 -3.54
N THR A 206 -13.49 10.15 -4.02
CA THR A 206 -14.16 10.07 -5.33
C THR A 206 -15.67 10.15 -5.24
N GLY A 207 -16.25 9.95 -4.06
CA GLY A 207 -17.68 9.77 -3.85
C GLY A 207 -18.21 8.41 -4.28
N ILE A 208 -17.36 7.48 -4.75
CA ILE A 208 -17.73 6.16 -5.25
C ILE A 208 -17.56 5.13 -4.14
N ASP A 209 -18.67 4.57 -3.67
CA ASP A 209 -18.65 3.47 -2.69
C ASP A 209 -18.73 2.12 -3.42
N VAL A 210 -17.57 1.52 -3.71
CA VAL A 210 -17.48 0.25 -4.43
C VAL A 210 -18.20 -0.90 -3.72
N PHE A 211 -18.40 -0.81 -2.40
CA PHE A 211 -19.10 -1.85 -1.63
C PHE A 211 -20.61 -1.78 -1.83
N ARG A 212 -21.14 -0.59 -2.11
CA ARG A 212 -22.57 -0.38 -2.43
C ARG A 212 -22.86 -0.52 -3.92
N GLU A 213 -21.97 -0.01 -4.75
CA GLU A 213 -22.16 -0.03 -6.21
C GLU A 213 -21.90 -1.41 -6.82
N GLY A 214 -21.19 -2.28 -6.08
CA GLY A 214 -20.83 -3.62 -6.51
C GLY A 214 -19.63 -3.64 -7.45
N PHE A 215 -19.18 -4.86 -7.82
CA PHE A 215 -18.02 -5.09 -8.67
C PHE A 215 -18.21 -6.33 -9.54
N HIS A 216 -17.82 -6.25 -10.81
CA HIS A 216 -17.86 -7.38 -11.74
C HIS A 216 -16.75 -8.41 -11.43
N THR A 217 -17.02 -9.31 -10.49
CA THR A 217 -16.06 -10.29 -9.99
C THR A 217 -15.53 -11.23 -11.07
N SER A 218 -16.36 -11.59 -12.07
CA SER A 218 -15.96 -12.46 -13.20
C SER A 218 -14.95 -11.79 -14.13
N ARG A 219 -15.11 -10.50 -14.39
CA ARG A 219 -14.17 -9.72 -15.22
C ARG A 219 -12.91 -9.33 -14.45
N GLY A 220 -13.01 -9.18 -13.12
CA GLY A 220 -11.92 -8.71 -12.29
C GLY A 220 -11.57 -7.24 -12.46
N TRP A 221 -12.40 -6.48 -13.13
CA TRP A 221 -12.29 -5.04 -13.26
C TRP A 221 -13.65 -4.37 -13.50
N GLN A 222 -13.75 -3.08 -13.13
CA GLN A 222 -14.95 -2.26 -13.34
C GLN A 222 -14.60 -0.80 -13.44
N ARG A 223 -15.30 -0.09 -14.34
CA ARG A 223 -15.30 1.36 -14.46
C ARG A 223 -16.45 1.96 -13.66
N TYR A 224 -16.16 3.04 -12.96
CA TYR A 224 -17.14 3.86 -12.24
C TYR A 224 -16.99 5.32 -12.67
N GLN A 225 -18.11 6.05 -12.71
CA GLN A 225 -18.08 7.48 -12.99
C GLN A 225 -18.94 8.23 -11.98
N ARG A 226 -18.37 9.29 -11.38
CA ARG A 226 -19.08 10.17 -10.46
C ARG A 226 -18.47 11.57 -10.46
N GLY A 227 -19.31 12.58 -10.81
CA GLY A 227 -18.85 13.95 -10.94
C GLY A 227 -17.68 14.04 -11.92
N ARG A 228 -16.57 14.60 -11.49
CA ARG A 228 -15.35 14.72 -12.30
C ARG A 228 -14.49 13.45 -12.38
N PHE A 229 -14.79 12.43 -11.59
CA PHE A 229 -14.00 11.21 -11.49
C PHE A 229 -14.48 10.13 -12.47
N ASP A 230 -13.55 9.62 -13.27
CA ASP A 230 -13.71 8.44 -14.12
C ASP A 230 -12.70 7.39 -13.63
N CYS A 231 -13.20 6.40 -12.91
CA CYS A 231 -12.38 5.47 -12.13
C CYS A 231 -12.37 4.07 -12.75
N MET A 232 -11.18 3.53 -13.00
CA MET A 232 -10.97 2.10 -13.32
C MET A 232 -10.47 1.38 -12.07
N VAL A 233 -11.22 0.37 -11.61
CA VAL A 233 -10.82 -0.50 -10.51
C VAL A 233 -10.46 -1.86 -11.04
N LEU A 234 -9.26 -2.35 -10.71
CA LEU A 234 -8.70 -3.62 -11.19
C LEU A 234 -8.38 -4.54 -10.01
N ARG A 235 -8.57 -5.84 -10.18
CA ARG A 235 -7.97 -6.82 -9.27
C ARG A 235 -6.51 -7.09 -9.66
N ALA A 236 -5.65 -7.25 -8.67
CA ALA A 236 -4.23 -7.54 -8.89
C ALA A 236 -3.97 -8.92 -9.49
N ASP A 237 -4.87 -9.88 -9.26
CA ASP A 237 -4.73 -11.29 -9.60
C ASP A 237 -5.25 -11.66 -11.00
N ILE A 238 -5.92 -10.75 -11.72
CA ILE A 238 -6.25 -11.00 -13.13
C ILE A 238 -4.98 -10.97 -13.99
N ASP A 239 -5.05 -11.63 -15.13
CA ASP A 239 -3.92 -11.70 -16.05
C ASP A 239 -3.44 -10.32 -16.50
N ASP A 240 -2.14 -10.16 -16.74
CA ASP A 240 -1.57 -8.86 -17.10
C ASP A 240 -2.04 -8.40 -18.50
N ARG A 241 -2.41 -9.33 -19.40
CA ARG A 241 -3.05 -9.00 -20.69
C ARG A 241 -4.47 -8.48 -20.47
N GLU A 242 -5.23 -9.07 -19.53
CA GLU A 242 -6.57 -8.59 -19.18
C GLU A 242 -6.50 -7.19 -18.55
N LYS A 243 -5.53 -6.92 -17.68
CA LYS A 243 -5.29 -5.57 -17.15
C LYS A 243 -5.00 -4.57 -18.26
N ARG A 244 -4.11 -4.93 -19.20
CA ARG A 244 -3.79 -4.11 -20.37
C ARG A 244 -5.03 -3.83 -21.22
N SER A 245 -5.81 -4.86 -21.55
CA SER A 245 -7.03 -4.72 -22.35
C SER A 245 -8.06 -3.82 -21.68
N ALA A 246 -8.28 -3.98 -20.37
CA ALA A 246 -9.19 -3.14 -19.59
C ALA A 246 -8.74 -1.66 -19.58
N LEU A 247 -7.44 -1.42 -19.41
CA LEU A 247 -6.88 -0.07 -19.47
C LEU A 247 -6.97 0.54 -20.86
N ALA A 248 -6.72 -0.24 -21.91
CA ALA A 248 -6.82 0.20 -23.30
C ALA A 248 -8.26 0.55 -23.68
N GLU A 249 -9.23 -0.28 -23.28
CA GLU A 249 -10.68 0.00 -23.46
C GLU A 249 -11.09 1.29 -22.72
N TRP A 250 -10.62 1.48 -21.49
CA TRP A 250 -10.96 2.66 -20.70
C TRP A 250 -10.35 3.96 -21.22
N LEU A 251 -9.12 3.89 -21.76
CA LEU A 251 -8.37 5.04 -22.22
C LEU A 251 -8.55 5.35 -23.70
N ASP A 252 -9.19 4.42 -24.44
CA ASP A 252 -9.33 4.46 -25.90
C ASP A 252 -7.97 4.62 -26.61
N CYS A 253 -6.95 3.88 -26.14
CA CYS A 253 -5.62 3.87 -26.74
C CYS A 253 -4.90 2.55 -26.48
N ASP A 254 -3.86 2.25 -27.25
CA ASP A 254 -3.00 1.10 -26.99
C ASP A 254 -2.10 1.37 -25.77
N VAL A 255 -2.24 0.53 -24.74
CA VAL A 255 -1.48 0.66 -23.47
C VAL A 255 -0.26 -0.27 -23.52
N ALA A 256 0.87 0.19 -23.04
CA ALA A 256 2.08 -0.61 -22.91
C ALA A 256 1.85 -1.85 -22.02
N PRO A 257 2.61 -2.95 -22.22
CA PRO A 257 2.45 -4.16 -21.42
C PRO A 257 2.57 -3.88 -19.90
N VAL A 258 1.65 -4.49 -19.16
CA VAL A 258 1.74 -4.50 -17.68
C VAL A 258 2.73 -5.60 -17.31
N GLU A 259 3.88 -5.20 -16.78
CA GLU A 259 4.95 -6.12 -16.39
C GLU A 259 5.11 -6.13 -14.87
N ARG A 260 5.50 -7.28 -14.34
CA ARG A 260 5.69 -7.41 -12.89
C ARG A 260 6.86 -6.57 -12.43
N GLU A 261 6.56 -5.55 -11.64
CA GLU A 261 7.53 -4.66 -11.01
C GLU A 261 7.69 -5.00 -9.52
N ASN A 262 8.91 -4.82 -8.98
CA ASN A 262 9.18 -4.94 -7.54
C ASN A 262 8.73 -6.28 -6.91
N ALA A 263 9.19 -7.40 -7.45
CA ALA A 263 9.02 -8.70 -6.82
C ALA A 263 9.58 -8.69 -5.37
N ASN A 264 8.92 -9.40 -4.46
CA ASN A 264 9.31 -9.45 -3.03
C ASN A 264 10.76 -9.92 -2.79
N ASP A 265 11.37 -10.58 -3.76
CA ASP A 265 12.73 -11.14 -3.71
C ASP A 265 13.84 -10.07 -3.55
N GLN A 266 13.51 -8.78 -3.77
CA GLN A 266 14.44 -7.65 -3.61
C GLN A 266 14.31 -6.95 -2.25
N GLN A 267 13.57 -7.50 -1.29
CA GLN A 267 13.32 -6.84 -0.01
C GLN A 267 14.42 -7.10 1.03
N ALA A 268 14.56 -6.12 1.94
CA ALA A 268 15.63 -6.07 2.93
C ALA A 268 15.60 -7.20 4.00
N ALA A 269 14.58 -8.04 4.04
CA ALA A 269 14.49 -9.22 4.91
C ALA A 269 14.12 -10.48 4.10
N PRO A 270 15.08 -11.08 3.38
CA PRO A 270 14.83 -12.29 2.62
C PRO A 270 14.22 -13.40 3.49
N GLY A 271 13.24 -14.12 2.94
CA GLY A 271 12.59 -15.24 3.60
C GLY A 271 11.56 -14.91 4.68
N VAL A 272 11.44 -13.66 5.15
CA VAL A 272 10.44 -13.30 6.17
C VAL A 272 9.03 -13.44 5.62
N TYR A 273 8.79 -12.98 4.41
CA TYR A 273 7.49 -13.12 3.75
C TYR A 273 7.09 -14.59 3.56
N GLU A 274 8.02 -15.43 3.08
CA GLU A 274 7.76 -16.86 2.86
C GLU A 274 7.51 -17.61 4.16
N ARG A 275 8.21 -17.27 5.23
CA ARG A 275 7.99 -17.85 6.56
C ARG A 275 6.60 -17.48 7.12
N LEU A 276 6.17 -16.25 6.95
CA LEU A 276 4.82 -15.82 7.33
C LEU A 276 3.75 -16.50 6.47
N LYS A 277 4.01 -16.65 5.17
CA LYS A 277 3.12 -17.38 4.27
C LYS A 277 3.00 -18.86 4.67
N GLU A 278 4.10 -19.48 5.07
CA GLU A 278 4.10 -20.85 5.59
C GLU A 278 3.31 -20.97 6.90
N ALA A 279 3.51 -20.05 7.85
CA ALA A 279 2.74 -20.02 9.10
C ALA A 279 1.23 -19.86 8.85
N MET A 280 0.85 -19.11 7.80
CA MET A 280 -0.54 -18.89 7.43
C MET A 280 -1.30 -20.18 7.11
N ARG A 281 -0.62 -21.21 6.62
CA ARG A 281 -1.25 -22.52 6.30
C ARG A 281 -1.90 -23.19 7.51
N ALA A 282 -1.40 -22.93 8.69
CA ALA A 282 -1.92 -23.47 9.96
C ALA A 282 -3.02 -22.60 10.58
N GLU A 283 -3.47 -21.54 9.89
CA GLU A 283 -4.35 -20.51 10.46
C GLU A 283 -5.67 -20.35 9.68
N PRO A 284 -6.49 -21.40 9.56
CA PRO A 284 -7.73 -21.35 8.78
C PRO A 284 -8.69 -20.27 9.28
N GLU A 285 -8.77 -20.04 10.58
CA GLU A 285 -9.65 -19.02 11.18
C GLU A 285 -9.25 -17.60 10.76
N TYR A 286 -7.95 -17.32 10.70
CA TYR A 286 -7.46 -16.04 10.20
C TYR A 286 -7.80 -15.86 8.71
N ILE A 287 -7.57 -16.90 7.91
CA ILE A 287 -7.88 -16.89 6.48
C ILE A 287 -9.38 -16.61 6.28
N ASP A 288 -10.24 -17.32 6.99
CA ASP A 288 -11.69 -17.17 6.91
C ASP A 288 -12.14 -15.77 7.34
N ALA A 289 -11.55 -15.22 8.41
CA ALA A 289 -11.80 -13.84 8.84
C ALA A 289 -11.39 -12.81 7.77
N MET A 290 -10.26 -13.01 7.10
CA MET A 290 -9.84 -12.09 6.01
C MET A 290 -10.72 -12.21 4.77
N LEU A 291 -11.20 -13.40 4.43
CA LEU A 291 -12.12 -13.63 3.32
C LEU A 291 -13.56 -13.17 3.63
N ALA A 292 -13.89 -12.97 4.90
CA ALA A 292 -15.15 -12.36 5.33
C ALA A 292 -15.14 -10.81 5.28
N LEU A 293 -13.99 -10.16 5.08
CA LEU A 293 -13.91 -8.69 4.97
C LEU A 293 -14.73 -8.16 3.80
N PRO A 294 -15.33 -6.95 3.93
CA PRO A 294 -16.06 -6.30 2.83
C PRO A 294 -15.30 -6.26 1.52
N SER A 295 -13.99 -6.00 1.55
CA SER A 295 -13.15 -6.01 0.35
C SER A 295 -13.09 -7.39 -0.32
N ALA A 296 -12.97 -8.48 0.44
CA ALA A 296 -12.99 -9.81 -0.14
C ALA A 296 -14.38 -10.19 -0.68
N GLN A 297 -15.44 -9.84 0.06
CA GLN A 297 -16.82 -10.16 -0.34
C GLN A 297 -17.26 -9.42 -1.61
N THR A 298 -16.81 -8.20 -1.79
CA THR A 298 -17.16 -7.38 -2.97
C THR A 298 -16.35 -7.76 -4.20
N PHE A 299 -15.03 -7.93 -4.05
CA PHE A 299 -14.15 -8.10 -5.20
C PHE A 299 -13.98 -9.54 -5.67
N PHE A 300 -14.40 -10.53 -4.87
CA PHE A 300 -14.32 -11.94 -5.21
C PHE A 300 -15.67 -12.63 -5.00
N ASN A 301 -16.14 -13.40 -5.98
CA ASN A 301 -17.32 -14.26 -5.80
C ASN A 301 -17.00 -15.46 -4.88
N ALA A 302 -18.03 -16.25 -4.52
CA ALA A 302 -17.86 -17.37 -3.60
C ALA A 302 -16.80 -18.38 -4.08
N ALA A 303 -16.84 -18.81 -5.33
CA ALA A 303 -15.89 -19.77 -5.89
C ALA A 303 -14.45 -19.23 -5.89
N GLN A 304 -14.27 -17.91 -6.14
CA GLN A 304 -12.97 -17.25 -6.08
C GLN A 304 -12.44 -17.16 -4.66
N ARG A 305 -13.30 -16.91 -3.66
CA ARG A 305 -12.91 -16.94 -2.24
C ARG A 305 -12.53 -18.34 -1.79
N ASP A 306 -13.26 -19.36 -2.22
CA ASP A 306 -12.92 -20.77 -1.95
C ASP A 306 -11.56 -21.14 -2.57
N ALA A 307 -11.30 -20.69 -3.77
CA ALA A 307 -10.00 -20.86 -4.43
C ALA A 307 -8.86 -20.14 -3.67
N LEU A 308 -9.11 -18.92 -3.20
CA LEU A 308 -8.16 -18.19 -2.35
C LEU A 308 -7.93 -18.91 -1.01
N ARG A 309 -8.98 -19.40 -0.37
CA ARG A 309 -8.88 -20.20 0.85
C ARG A 309 -8.00 -21.44 0.63
N ALA A 310 -8.28 -22.21 -0.41
CA ALA A 310 -7.49 -23.37 -0.77
C ALA A 310 -6.02 -23.03 -1.07
N LYS A 311 -5.77 -21.90 -1.75
CA LYS A 311 -4.41 -21.41 -2.05
C LYS A 311 -3.62 -21.11 -0.77
N TRP A 312 -4.25 -20.48 0.24
CA TRP A 312 -3.57 -20.07 1.46
C TRP A 312 -3.39 -21.20 2.47
N LEU A 313 -4.17 -22.28 2.37
CA LEU A 313 -4.03 -23.50 3.17
C LEU A 313 -3.00 -24.50 2.58
N ARG A 314 -2.54 -24.31 1.35
CA ARG A 314 -1.49 -25.12 0.69
C ARG A 314 -0.10 -24.58 0.95
#